data_dc6f7b3c18a1f8a996b8fc76e41c160e
#
_entry.id   dc6f7b3c18a1f8a996b8fc76e41c160e
#
_cell.length_a   1.000
_cell.length_b   1.000
_cell.length_c   1.000
_cell.angle_alpha   90.00
_cell.angle_beta   90.00
_cell.angle_gamma   90.00
#
_symmetry.space_group_name_H-M   'P 1'
#
loop_
_entity.id
_entity.type
_entity.pdbx_description
1 polymer ?
#
loop_
_entity_poly.entity_id
_entity_poly.type
_entity_poly.pdbx_seq_one_letter_code
_entity_poly.pdbx_strand_id
1 'polypeptide(L)'
;TVTVNKNWQTAVHTDKGDFEKGFGNLVALRNGRYTGGYFVVPKWGIAFDLQNCDLLLVDVHQWHGNTPINKIDEDAKRISLVMYYRKNMIKCGTAEEENEFAKTRKEGTKLN
;
A
#
# COMPACT_ATOMS: atom_id res chain seq x y z
N THR A 1 4.34 4.63 -6.98
CA THR A 1 5.06 3.84 -5.97
C THR A 1 4.35 2.51 -5.76
N VAL A 2 5.13 1.46 -5.62
CA VAL A 2 4.64 0.11 -5.30
C VAL A 2 5.37 -0.37 -4.04
N THR A 3 4.59 -0.76 -3.05
CA THR A 3 5.11 -1.39 -1.83
C THR A 3 4.69 -2.85 -1.80
N VAL A 4 5.64 -3.74 -1.54
CA VAL A 4 5.41 -5.18 -1.44
C VAL A 4 5.55 -5.60 0.03
N ASN A 5 4.50 -6.19 0.60
CA ASN A 5 4.49 -6.72 1.95
C ASN A 5 4.26 -8.23 1.92
N LYS A 6 5.03 -8.96 2.71
CA LYS A 6 4.86 -10.41 2.88
C LYS A 6 4.49 -10.73 4.30
N ASN A 7 3.34 -11.34 4.50
CA ASN A 7 2.84 -11.77 5.82
C ASN A 7 2.83 -10.64 6.86
N TRP A 8 2.63 -9.41 6.43
CA TRP A 8 2.71 -8.25 7.28
C TRP A 8 1.34 -7.87 7.85
N GLN A 9 1.28 -7.72 9.16
CA GLN A 9 0.11 -7.16 9.84
C GLN A 9 0.32 -5.66 10.02
N THR A 10 -0.62 -4.87 9.52
CA THR A 10 -0.58 -3.41 9.64
C THR A 10 -1.57 -2.96 10.71
N ALA A 11 -1.10 -2.18 11.68
CA ALA A 11 -1.99 -1.50 12.62
C ALA A 11 -2.90 -0.50 11.89
N VAL A 12 -4.01 -0.16 12.50
CA VAL A 12 -4.96 0.81 11.92
C VAL A 12 -4.28 2.18 11.80
N HIS A 13 -4.30 2.75 10.61
CA HIS A 13 -3.62 4.01 10.26
C HIS A 13 -4.33 4.70 9.08
N THR A 14 -3.84 5.87 8.71
CA THR A 14 -4.21 6.57 7.47
C THR A 14 -2.95 6.86 6.66
N ASP A 15 -3.08 6.87 5.34
CA ASP A 15 -1.97 7.17 4.43
C ASP A 15 -1.97 8.66 4.05
N LYS A 16 -1.50 9.49 4.97
CA LYS A 16 -1.54 10.96 4.85
C LYS A 16 -0.72 11.52 3.69
N GLY A 17 0.27 10.79 3.22
CA GLY A 17 1.16 11.20 2.14
C GLY A 17 0.66 10.89 0.74
N ASP A 18 -0.44 10.15 0.63
CA ASP A 18 -1.00 9.75 -0.65
C ASP A 18 -1.79 10.87 -1.30
N PHE A 19 -1.86 10.82 -2.64
CA PHE A 19 -2.60 11.78 -3.42
C PHE A 19 -4.08 11.78 -3.04
N GLU A 20 -4.65 12.97 -2.80
CA GLU A 20 -5.99 13.10 -2.23
C GLU A 20 -7.11 12.72 -3.20
N LYS A 21 -6.87 12.89 -4.51
CA LYS A 21 -7.82 12.55 -5.56
C LYS A 21 -7.51 11.18 -6.11
N GLY A 22 -8.41 10.24 -5.92
CA GLY A 22 -8.24 8.87 -6.36
C GLY A 22 -8.15 7.90 -5.20
N PHE A 23 -7.88 6.65 -5.53
CA PHE A 23 -7.84 5.55 -4.58
C PHE A 23 -6.45 4.96 -4.46
N GLY A 24 -6.12 4.43 -3.28
CA GLY A 24 -5.08 3.45 -3.13
C GLY A 24 -5.50 2.14 -3.79
N ASN A 25 -4.55 1.44 -4.39
CA ASN A 25 -4.79 0.17 -5.07
C ASN A 25 -4.06 -0.92 -4.31
N LEU A 26 -4.79 -1.95 -3.93
CA LEU A 26 -4.25 -3.10 -3.20
C LEU A 26 -4.56 -4.37 -3.94
N VAL A 27 -3.53 -5.17 -4.24
CA VAL A 27 -3.67 -6.52 -4.77
C VAL A 27 -3.16 -7.51 -3.74
N ALA A 28 -3.95 -8.54 -3.44
CA ALA A 28 -3.53 -9.65 -2.59
C ALA A 28 -3.11 -10.84 -3.45
N LEU A 29 -1.97 -11.42 -3.13
CA LEU A 29 -1.49 -12.68 -3.69
C LEU A 29 -1.42 -13.71 -2.57
N ARG A 30 -2.11 -14.82 -2.74
CA ARG A 30 -2.20 -15.89 -1.73
C ARG A 30 -1.54 -17.15 -2.24
N ASN A 31 -0.73 -17.75 -1.38
CA ASN A 31 -0.15 -19.06 -1.61
C ASN A 31 -0.29 -19.88 -0.31
N GLY A 32 -0.82 -21.09 -0.42
CA GLY A 32 -1.12 -21.89 0.76
C GLY A 32 -2.37 -21.41 1.51
N ARG A 33 -2.74 -22.14 2.56
CA ARG A 33 -3.95 -21.87 3.33
C ARG A 33 -3.65 -21.06 4.58
N TYR A 34 -4.43 -20.03 4.79
CA TYR A 34 -4.45 -19.23 6.03
C TYR A 34 -5.84 -18.62 6.22
N THR A 35 -6.11 -18.19 7.43
CA THR A 35 -7.27 -17.37 7.79
C THR A 35 -6.80 -16.00 8.28
N GLY A 36 -7.72 -15.03 8.34
CA GLY A 36 -7.37 -13.68 8.73
C GLY A 36 -6.69 -12.90 7.60
N GLY A 37 -5.90 -11.91 7.96
CA GLY A 37 -5.32 -10.99 6.98
C GLY A 37 -6.38 -10.14 6.29
N TYR A 38 -7.54 -9.94 6.92
CA TYR A 38 -8.62 -9.14 6.36
C TYR A 38 -8.22 -7.67 6.32
N PHE A 39 -8.51 -7.02 5.21
CA PHE A 39 -8.42 -5.58 5.13
C PHE A 39 -9.65 -4.98 5.81
N VAL A 40 -9.43 -4.17 6.84
CA VAL A 40 -10.51 -3.64 7.67
C VAL A 40 -10.61 -2.13 7.59
N VAL A 41 -11.84 -1.62 7.55
CA VAL A 41 -12.18 -0.20 7.64
C VAL A 41 -13.11 -0.03 8.85
N PRO A 42 -12.56 0.24 10.05
CA PRO A 42 -13.33 0.20 11.29
C PRO A 42 -14.51 1.15 11.32
N LYS A 43 -14.38 2.36 10.78
CA LYS A 43 -15.46 3.35 10.73
C LYS A 43 -16.75 2.79 10.12
N TRP A 44 -16.63 1.93 9.13
CA TRP A 44 -17.76 1.34 8.41
C TRP A 44 -18.09 -0.07 8.85
N GLY A 45 -17.33 -0.64 9.80
CA GLY A 45 -17.49 -2.01 10.25
C GLY A 45 -17.31 -3.04 9.13
N ILE A 46 -16.45 -2.77 8.17
CA ILE A 46 -16.24 -3.60 6.98
C ILE A 46 -14.88 -4.29 7.06
N ALA A 47 -14.88 -5.58 6.76
CA ALA A 47 -13.68 -6.39 6.58
C ALA A 47 -13.75 -7.10 5.21
N PHE A 48 -12.67 -7.01 4.45
CA PHE A 48 -12.55 -7.67 3.15
C PHE A 48 -11.63 -8.87 3.26
N ASP A 49 -12.15 -10.06 2.95
CA ASP A 49 -11.35 -11.27 2.78
C ASP A 49 -10.83 -11.34 1.35
N LEU A 50 -9.73 -10.65 1.08
CA LEU A 50 -9.14 -10.58 -0.25
C LEU A 50 -8.61 -11.94 -0.66
N GLN A 51 -9.11 -12.46 -1.76
CA GLN A 51 -8.67 -13.70 -2.37
C GLN A 51 -7.50 -13.48 -3.32
N ASN A 52 -6.91 -14.55 -3.81
CA ASN A 52 -5.76 -14.46 -4.71
C ASN A 52 -6.10 -13.63 -5.96
N CYS A 53 -5.27 -12.64 -6.24
CA CYS A 53 -5.40 -11.68 -7.35
C CYS A 53 -6.59 -10.71 -7.26
N ASP A 54 -7.26 -10.62 -6.11
CA ASP A 54 -8.27 -9.57 -5.91
C ASP A 54 -7.62 -8.19 -5.91
N LEU A 55 -8.26 -7.26 -6.59
CA LEU A 55 -7.91 -5.84 -6.58
C LEU A 55 -8.92 -5.05 -5.76
N LEU A 56 -8.44 -4.36 -4.74
CA LEU A 56 -9.24 -3.45 -3.93
C LEU A 56 -8.82 -1.99 -4.23
N LEU A 57 -9.80 -1.16 -4.59
CA LEU A 57 -9.64 0.28 -4.68
C LEU A 57 -10.29 0.89 -3.45
N VAL A 58 -9.53 1.64 -2.66
CA VAL A 58 -9.98 2.16 -1.38
C VAL A 58 -9.46 3.57 -1.13
N ASP A 59 -10.26 4.38 -0.45
CA ASP A 59 -9.80 5.66 0.07
C ASP A 59 -8.90 5.43 1.29
N VAL A 60 -7.61 5.49 1.07
CA VAL A 60 -6.58 5.23 2.09
C VAL A 60 -6.44 6.36 3.12
N HIS A 61 -7.14 7.48 2.94
CA HIS A 61 -7.26 8.55 3.95
C HIS A 61 -8.25 8.18 5.06
N GLN A 62 -9.08 7.16 4.86
CA GLN A 62 -9.87 6.54 5.91
C GLN A 62 -8.99 5.62 6.77
N TRP A 63 -9.31 5.51 8.05
CA TRP A 63 -8.63 4.57 8.95
C TRP A 63 -8.80 3.14 8.45
N HIS A 64 -7.71 2.45 8.23
CA HIS A 64 -7.67 1.08 7.74
C HIS A 64 -6.47 0.33 8.29
N GLY A 65 -6.54 -0.97 8.21
CA GLY A 65 -5.47 -1.86 8.63
C GLY A 65 -5.78 -3.28 8.19
N ASN A 66 -5.04 -4.25 8.68
CA ASN A 66 -5.36 -5.64 8.45
C ASN A 66 -5.22 -6.48 9.71
N THR A 67 -6.07 -7.51 9.79
CA THR A 67 -6.08 -8.44 10.93
C THR A 67 -4.91 -9.41 10.86
N PRO A 68 -4.59 -10.08 11.99
CA PRO A 68 -3.56 -11.11 12.00
C PRO A 68 -3.80 -12.20 10.97
N ILE A 69 -2.70 -12.73 10.44
CA ILE A 69 -2.70 -13.86 9.52
C ILE A 69 -2.46 -15.12 10.33
N ASN A 70 -3.41 -16.07 10.27
CA ASN A 70 -3.31 -17.34 10.97
C ASN A 70 -3.03 -18.45 9.95
N LYS A 71 -1.80 -18.89 9.86
CA LYS A 71 -1.40 -19.93 8.90
C LYS A 71 -2.03 -21.27 9.25
N ILE A 72 -2.58 -21.93 8.24
CA ILE A 72 -2.99 -23.34 8.29
C ILE A 72 -1.84 -24.18 7.73
N ASP A 73 -1.35 -23.82 6.55
CA ASP A 73 -0.14 -24.41 5.99
C ASP A 73 1.07 -23.64 6.50
N GLU A 74 2.13 -24.34 6.91
CA GLU A 74 3.32 -23.73 7.50
C GLU A 74 3.99 -22.72 6.56
N ASP A 75 3.99 -23.00 5.26
CA ASP A 75 4.57 -22.17 4.21
C ASP A 75 3.58 -21.17 3.59
N ALA A 76 2.37 -21.04 4.17
CA ALA A 76 1.38 -20.12 3.69
C ALA A 76 1.91 -18.68 3.62
N LYS A 77 1.58 -17.99 2.52
CA LYS A 77 2.04 -16.62 2.25
C LYS A 77 0.89 -15.75 1.80
N ARG A 78 0.83 -14.57 2.38
CA ARG A 78 0.02 -13.45 1.89
C ARG A 78 0.97 -12.34 1.46
N ILE A 79 0.99 -12.05 0.17
CA ILE A 79 1.73 -10.93 -0.38
C ILE A 79 0.72 -9.86 -0.76
N SER A 80 0.95 -8.63 -0.35
CA SER A 80 0.16 -7.50 -0.80
C SER A 80 1.02 -6.55 -1.62
N LEU A 81 0.49 -6.13 -2.76
CA LEU A 81 1.06 -5.09 -3.60
C LEU A 81 0.22 -3.84 -3.40
N VAL A 82 0.83 -2.82 -2.81
CA VAL A 82 0.17 -1.53 -2.59
C VAL A 82 0.71 -0.55 -3.61
N MET A 83 -0.16 -0.06 -4.49
CA MET A 83 0.20 0.85 -5.57
C MET A 83 -0.47 2.19 -5.32
N TYR A 84 0.33 3.26 -5.25
CA TYR A 84 -0.17 4.57 -4.88
C TYR A 84 0.66 5.70 -5.49
N TYR A 85 0.02 6.87 -5.61
CA TYR A 85 0.70 8.12 -5.93
C TYR A 85 0.88 8.93 -4.66
N ARG A 86 2.07 9.44 -4.46
CA ARG A 86 2.33 10.41 -3.40
C ARG A 86 1.88 11.79 -3.86
N LYS A 87 1.31 12.58 -2.95
CA LYS A 87 0.76 13.90 -3.26
C LYS A 87 1.75 14.84 -3.95
N ASN A 88 3.04 14.73 -3.62
CA ASN A 88 4.07 15.58 -4.23
C ASN A 88 4.38 15.21 -5.68
N MET A 89 3.94 14.06 -6.18
CA MET A 89 4.14 13.69 -7.59
C MET A 89 3.40 14.60 -8.55
N ILE A 90 2.35 15.28 -8.12
CA ILE A 90 1.65 16.26 -8.96
C ILE A 90 2.54 17.43 -9.38
N LYS A 91 3.63 17.68 -8.64
CA LYS A 91 4.60 18.75 -8.91
C LYS A 91 5.75 18.29 -9.81
N CYS A 92 5.82 17.01 -10.15
CA CYS A 92 6.86 16.50 -11.03
C CYS A 92 6.64 16.98 -12.46
N GLY A 93 7.75 17.32 -13.12
CA GLY A 93 7.79 17.64 -14.54
C GLY A 93 8.00 16.39 -15.41
N THR A 94 8.49 16.61 -16.62
CA THR A 94 8.91 15.53 -17.51
C THR A 94 10.14 14.80 -16.96
N ALA A 95 10.48 13.64 -17.52
CA ALA A 95 11.66 12.90 -17.12
C ALA A 95 12.93 13.73 -17.29
N GLU A 96 13.03 14.53 -18.39
CA GLU A 96 14.13 15.42 -18.66
C GLU A 96 14.26 16.51 -17.61
N GLU A 97 13.15 17.17 -17.28
CA GLU A 97 13.10 18.23 -16.25
C GLU A 97 13.50 17.69 -14.87
N GLU A 98 13.01 16.51 -14.49
CA GLU A 98 13.37 15.88 -13.22
C GLU A 98 14.84 15.45 -13.18
N ASN A 99 15.40 14.99 -14.30
CA ASN A 99 16.82 14.67 -14.41
C ASN A 99 17.69 15.91 -14.24
N GLU A 100 17.34 17.02 -14.88
CA GLU A 100 18.06 18.28 -14.71
C GLU A 100 17.95 18.80 -13.27
N PHE A 101 16.78 18.73 -12.67
CA PHE A 101 16.58 19.09 -11.26
C PHE A 101 17.43 18.22 -10.33
N ALA A 102 17.52 16.92 -10.59
CA ALA A 102 18.35 16.01 -9.79
C ALA A 102 19.83 16.37 -9.83
N LYS A 103 20.36 16.84 -10.97
CA LYS A 103 21.75 17.31 -11.11
C LYS A 103 22.07 18.55 -10.27
N THR A 104 21.05 19.37 -9.99
CA THR A 104 21.22 20.60 -9.20
C THR A 104 21.15 20.39 -7.69
N ARG A 105 20.79 19.18 -7.25
CA ARG A 105 20.74 18.86 -5.83
C ARG A 105 22.12 18.89 -5.23
N LYS A 106 22.26 19.55 -4.11
CA LYS A 106 23.51 19.54 -3.36
C LYS A 106 23.80 18.14 -2.85
N GLU A 107 25.04 17.73 -2.98
CA GLU A 107 25.54 16.47 -2.43
C GLU A 107 25.23 16.40 -0.93
N GLY A 108 24.73 15.26 -0.46
CA GLY A 108 24.34 15.06 0.93
C GLY A 108 22.89 15.46 1.27
N THR A 109 22.12 16.00 0.36
CA THR A 109 20.69 16.24 0.59
C THR A 109 19.94 14.90 0.63
N LYS A 110 19.51 14.51 1.83
CA LYS A 110 18.69 13.31 2.01
C LYS A 110 17.27 13.59 1.53
N LEU A 111 16.74 12.67 0.71
CA LEU A 111 15.32 12.65 0.37
C LEU A 111 14.56 12.02 1.55
N ASN A 112 13.81 12.83 2.25
CA ASN A 112 12.92 12.38 3.31
C ASN A 112 11.52 12.13 2.73
#